data_b3978ac457f9034104a89282ada95413
#
_entry.id   b3978ac457f9034104a89282ada95413
#
_cell.length_a   1.000
_cell.length_b   1.000
_cell.length_c   1.000
_cell.angle_alpha   90.00
_cell.angle_beta   90.00
_cell.angle_gamma   90.00
#
_symmetry.space_group_name_H-M   'P 1'
#
loop_
_entity.id
_entity.type
_entity.pdbx_description
1 polymer ?
#
loop_
_entity_poly.entity_id
_entity_poly.type
_entity_poly.pdbx_seq_one_letter_code
_entity_poly.pdbx_strand_id
1 'polypeptide(L)'
;MLKNDLWINQQASEGMINPFQSNLVRHLEPDNQQKPVLSYGCSSYGYDLRLSSKEFLIFRHIPGTVMNPKKFNPKNLEKTVLHHVNDGDFFILPAHSYGLGVALEKMKVPENITAVSYTHLTLPTSYPV
;
A
#
# COMPACT_ATOMS: atom_id res chain seq x y z
N MET A 1 -18.07 11.58 -11.33
CA MET A 1 -18.63 11.46 -9.96
C MET A 1 -17.77 10.49 -9.14
N LEU A 2 -17.40 10.89 -7.96
CA LEU A 2 -16.68 10.02 -7.00
C LEU A 2 -17.59 8.86 -6.56
N LYS A 3 -17.05 7.64 -6.60
CA LYS A 3 -17.83 6.44 -6.23
C LYS A 3 -17.70 6.16 -4.73
N ASN A 4 -18.81 5.78 -4.13
CA ASN A 4 -18.89 5.48 -2.70
C ASN A 4 -18.63 3.99 -2.40
N ASP A 5 -18.63 3.66 -1.12
CA ASP A 5 -18.43 2.30 -0.63
C ASP A 5 -19.43 1.28 -1.17
N LEU A 6 -20.70 1.64 -1.32
CA LEU A 6 -21.72 0.74 -1.87
C LEU A 6 -21.39 0.35 -3.31
N TRP A 7 -20.99 1.32 -4.12
CA TRP A 7 -20.58 1.05 -5.49
C TRP A 7 -19.30 0.20 -5.54
N ILE A 8 -18.33 0.49 -4.68
CA ILE A 8 -17.06 -0.27 -4.60
C ILE A 8 -17.33 -1.72 -4.19
N ASN A 9 -18.18 -1.95 -3.19
CA ASN A 9 -18.59 -3.30 -2.77
C ASN A 9 -19.25 -4.07 -3.90
N GLN A 10 -20.16 -3.44 -4.63
CA GLN A 10 -20.82 -4.05 -5.76
C GLN A 10 -19.84 -4.46 -6.86
N GLN A 11 -18.94 -3.56 -7.25
CA GLN A 11 -17.94 -3.85 -8.28
C GLN A 11 -16.91 -4.88 -7.82
N ALA A 12 -16.56 -4.88 -6.54
CA ALA A 12 -15.67 -5.89 -5.98
C ALA A 12 -16.30 -7.30 -6.02
N SER A 13 -17.62 -7.41 -5.83
CA SER A 13 -18.32 -8.68 -6.01
C SER A 13 -18.25 -9.21 -7.44
N GLU A 14 -18.09 -8.32 -8.41
CA GLU A 14 -17.87 -8.65 -9.83
C GLU A 14 -16.37 -8.86 -10.18
N GLY A 15 -15.48 -8.76 -9.21
CA GLY A 15 -14.06 -9.04 -9.37
C GLY A 15 -13.15 -7.82 -9.58
N MET A 16 -13.64 -6.59 -9.34
CA MET A 16 -12.82 -5.39 -9.49
C MET A 16 -11.62 -5.38 -8.57
N ILE A 17 -11.79 -5.87 -7.35
CA ILE A 17 -10.72 -5.97 -6.33
C ILE A 17 -10.72 -7.40 -5.78
N ASN A 18 -9.58 -8.08 -5.83
CA ASN A 18 -9.46 -9.44 -5.33
C ASN A 18 -8.06 -9.68 -4.71
N PRO A 19 -7.95 -10.13 -3.46
CA PRO A 19 -9.00 -10.33 -2.46
C PRO A 19 -9.60 -8.99 -1.97
N PHE A 20 -10.85 -9.00 -1.57
CA PHE A 20 -11.58 -7.80 -1.15
C PHE A 20 -11.95 -7.86 0.34
N GLN A 21 -11.69 -6.77 1.04
CA GLN A 21 -12.12 -6.57 2.41
C GLN A 21 -13.20 -5.48 2.45
N SER A 22 -14.44 -5.88 2.79
CA SER A 22 -15.60 -4.99 2.73
C SER A 22 -15.61 -3.87 3.78
N ASN A 23 -14.90 -4.08 4.89
CA ASN A 23 -14.79 -3.11 5.98
C ASN A 23 -13.39 -2.56 6.09
N LEU A 24 -13.28 -1.31 6.55
CA LEU A 24 -11.99 -0.72 6.86
C LEU A 24 -11.47 -1.27 8.19
N VAL A 25 -10.36 -2.00 8.12
CA VAL A 25 -9.69 -2.57 9.30
C VAL A 25 -8.55 -1.66 9.72
N ARG A 26 -8.60 -1.20 10.97
CA ARG A 26 -7.56 -0.34 11.57
C ARG A 26 -6.88 -0.98 12.77
N HIS A 27 -7.53 -1.97 13.36
CA HIS A 27 -7.05 -2.69 14.54
C HIS A 27 -7.30 -4.18 14.36
N LEU A 28 -6.38 -4.98 14.83
CA LEU A 28 -6.61 -6.41 15.04
C LEU A 28 -6.79 -6.66 16.53
N GLU A 29 -7.63 -7.62 16.88
CA GLU A 29 -7.89 -8.03 18.24
C GLU A 29 -7.36 -9.44 18.51
N PRO A 30 -6.04 -9.65 18.59
CA PRO A 30 -5.51 -10.89 19.12
C PRO A 30 -5.62 -10.84 20.64
N ASP A 31 -6.26 -11.84 21.23
CA ASP A 31 -6.32 -12.01 22.70
C ASP A 31 -6.90 -10.83 23.49
N ASN A 32 -7.96 -10.19 23.00
CA ASN A 32 -8.62 -9.02 23.61
C ASN A 32 -7.74 -7.76 23.74
N GLN A 33 -6.64 -7.68 23.02
CA GLN A 33 -5.84 -6.47 22.93
C GLN A 33 -5.98 -5.86 21.52
N GLN A 34 -6.46 -4.62 21.46
CA GLN A 34 -6.51 -3.87 20.21
C GLN A 34 -5.10 -3.48 19.77
N LYS A 35 -4.57 -4.15 18.74
CA LYS A 35 -3.29 -3.77 18.14
C LYS A 35 -3.54 -2.92 16.89
N PRO A 36 -2.97 -1.71 16.80
CA PRO A 36 -3.07 -0.91 15.60
C PRO A 36 -2.33 -1.57 14.46
N VAL A 37 -2.94 -1.58 13.28
CA VAL A 37 -2.32 -2.02 12.02
C VAL A 37 -2.44 -0.92 11.00
N LEU A 38 -1.62 -0.99 9.94
CA LEU A 38 -1.86 -0.15 8.78
C LEU A 38 -3.24 -0.46 8.23
N SER A 39 -4.07 0.56 8.06
CA SER A 39 -5.45 0.38 7.62
C SER A 39 -5.53 -0.31 6.28
N TYR A 40 -6.47 -1.20 6.13
CA TYR A 40 -6.78 -1.84 4.86
C TYR A 40 -8.27 -2.12 4.73
N GLY A 41 -8.75 -2.21 3.51
CA GLY A 41 -10.14 -2.48 3.21
C GLY A 41 -10.90 -1.30 2.65
N CYS A 42 -12.20 -1.43 2.54
CA CYS A 42 -13.09 -0.45 1.93
C CYS A 42 -13.40 0.68 2.90
N SER A 43 -13.10 1.90 2.48
CA SER A 43 -13.51 3.14 3.15
C SER A 43 -14.73 3.74 2.45
N SER A 44 -15.19 4.90 2.91
CA SER A 44 -16.39 5.55 2.37
C SER A 44 -16.30 5.86 0.87
N TYR A 45 -15.13 6.20 0.36
CA TYR A 45 -14.91 6.61 -1.04
C TYR A 45 -13.64 6.00 -1.67
N GLY A 46 -13.12 4.93 -1.11
CA GLY A 46 -11.90 4.33 -1.62
C GLY A 46 -11.60 2.98 -1.02
N TYR A 47 -10.41 2.51 -1.30
CA TYR A 47 -9.93 1.22 -0.81
C TYR A 47 -8.46 1.32 -0.40
N ASP A 48 -8.16 0.91 0.81
CA ASP A 48 -6.80 0.85 1.34
C ASP A 48 -6.19 -0.51 0.99
N LEU A 49 -5.17 -0.49 0.14
CA LEU A 49 -4.49 -1.69 -0.32
C LEU A 49 -3.56 -2.26 0.76
N ARG A 50 -3.40 -3.57 0.74
CA ARG A 50 -2.41 -4.27 1.58
C ARG A 50 -1.11 -4.44 0.84
N LEU A 51 -0.01 -4.39 1.58
CA LEU A 51 1.31 -4.71 1.06
C LEU A 51 1.47 -6.23 0.98
N SER A 52 1.93 -6.74 -0.16
CA SER A 52 2.27 -8.15 -0.30
C SER A 52 3.54 -8.49 0.48
N SER A 53 3.56 -9.65 1.11
CA SER A 53 4.75 -10.18 1.79
C SER A 53 5.81 -10.74 0.84
N LYS A 54 5.51 -10.85 -0.45
CA LYS A 54 6.39 -11.51 -1.41
C LYS A 54 7.59 -10.68 -1.81
N GLU A 55 7.41 -9.37 -1.96
CA GLU A 55 8.46 -8.51 -2.46
C GLU A 55 8.30 -7.08 -1.97
N PHE A 56 9.40 -6.55 -1.46
CA PHE A 56 9.54 -5.15 -1.12
C PHE A 56 10.96 -4.71 -1.48
N LEU A 57 11.08 -3.70 -2.33
CA LEU A 57 12.35 -3.20 -2.81
C LEU A 57 12.64 -1.83 -2.21
N ILE A 58 13.88 -1.58 -1.87
CA ILE A 58 14.35 -0.27 -1.40
C ILE A 58 15.22 0.37 -2.46
N PHE A 59 14.96 1.64 -2.73
CA PHE A 59 15.83 2.46 -3.58
C PHE A 59 17.12 2.78 -2.82
N ARG A 60 18.23 2.32 -3.37
CA ARG A 60 19.55 2.53 -2.81
C ARG A 60 20.28 3.64 -3.55
N HIS A 61 20.79 4.61 -2.79
CA HIS A 61 21.71 5.60 -3.35
C HIS A 61 23.09 4.97 -3.51
N ILE A 62 23.60 4.97 -4.72
CA ILE A 62 24.98 4.58 -5.03
C ILE A 62 25.74 5.87 -5.34
N PRO A 63 26.77 6.26 -4.55
CA PRO A 63 27.52 7.47 -4.79
C PRO A 63 28.10 7.54 -6.20
N GLY A 64 27.99 8.71 -6.84
CA GLY A 64 28.47 8.92 -8.21
C GLY A 64 27.52 8.45 -9.31
N THR A 65 26.34 7.93 -8.97
CA THR A 65 25.33 7.54 -9.95
C THR A 65 24.20 8.56 -10.04
N VAL A 66 23.67 8.72 -11.25
CA VAL A 66 22.47 9.51 -11.52
C VAL A 66 21.32 8.57 -11.80
N MET A 67 20.21 8.77 -11.09
CA MET A 67 19.01 8.00 -11.35
C MET A 67 18.28 8.54 -12.58
N ASN A 68 18.27 7.75 -13.64
CA ASN A 68 17.59 8.09 -14.87
C ASN A 68 16.30 7.25 -15.00
N PRO A 69 15.11 7.86 -14.91
CA PRO A 69 13.87 7.10 -14.99
C PRO A 69 13.61 6.44 -16.34
N LYS A 70 14.23 6.93 -17.41
CA LYS A 70 14.14 6.32 -18.75
C LYS A 70 15.15 5.19 -18.96
N LYS A 71 16.21 5.16 -18.19
CA LYS A 71 17.24 4.12 -18.22
C LYS A 71 17.62 3.73 -16.82
N PHE A 72 16.69 3.05 -16.17
CA PHE A 72 16.83 2.68 -14.77
C PHE A 72 17.91 1.59 -14.60
N ASN A 73 18.77 1.78 -13.60
CA ASN A 73 19.77 0.80 -13.23
C ASN A 73 19.22 -0.11 -12.13
N PRO A 74 19.03 -1.42 -12.37
CA PRO A 74 18.51 -2.35 -11.38
C PRO A 74 19.36 -2.46 -10.11
N LYS A 75 20.65 -2.09 -10.17
CA LYS A 75 21.53 -2.08 -9.00
C LYS A 75 21.13 -1.06 -7.93
N ASN A 76 20.30 -0.07 -8.30
CA ASN A 76 19.74 0.90 -7.36
C ASN A 76 18.57 0.34 -6.55
N LEU A 77 18.09 -0.86 -6.86
CA LEU A 77 17.05 -1.54 -6.09
C LEU A 77 17.66 -2.67 -5.27
N GLU A 78 17.35 -2.67 -4.00
CA GLU A 78 17.74 -3.73 -3.07
C GLU A 78 16.49 -4.44 -2.55
N LYS A 79 16.48 -5.77 -2.69
CA LYS A 79 15.39 -6.59 -2.15
C LYS A 79 15.54 -6.71 -0.63
N THR A 80 14.49 -6.37 0.08
CA THR A 80 14.47 -6.50 1.54
C THR A 80 14.00 -7.88 1.97
N VAL A 81 14.34 -8.23 3.20
CA VAL A 81 13.91 -9.46 3.85
C VAL A 81 12.67 -9.20 4.68
N LEU A 82 11.69 -10.10 4.58
CA LEU A 82 10.54 -10.09 5.47
C LEU A 82 10.97 -10.61 6.85
N HIS A 83 10.73 -9.81 7.87
CA HIS A 83 10.99 -10.17 9.26
C HIS A 83 9.76 -10.81 9.88
N HIS A 84 9.95 -11.95 10.51
CA HIS A 84 8.92 -12.68 11.22
C HIS A 84 9.11 -12.50 12.73
N VAL A 85 8.12 -11.93 13.38
CA VAL A 85 8.09 -11.79 14.84
C VAL A 85 6.72 -12.25 15.36
N ASN A 86 6.64 -12.49 16.67
CA ASN A 86 5.40 -12.98 17.31
C ASN A 86 4.19 -12.04 17.09
N ASP A 87 4.42 -10.79 16.79
CA ASP A 87 3.39 -9.77 16.57
C ASP A 87 3.03 -9.53 15.11
N GLY A 88 3.60 -10.28 14.17
CA GLY A 88 3.33 -10.20 12.74
C GLY A 88 4.58 -10.05 11.88
N ASP A 89 4.37 -10.01 10.59
CA ASP A 89 5.44 -9.88 9.60
C ASP A 89 5.60 -8.41 9.21
N PHE A 90 6.83 -7.99 8.99
CA PHE A 90 7.12 -6.62 8.56
C PHE A 90 8.37 -6.51 7.70
N PHE A 91 8.40 -5.47 6.88
CA PHE A 91 9.61 -5.00 6.20
C PHE A 91 10.17 -3.77 6.90
N ILE A 92 11.48 -3.60 6.87
CA ILE A 92 12.13 -2.41 7.40
C ILE A 92 12.37 -1.43 6.25
N LEU A 93 11.81 -0.23 6.37
CA LEU A 93 12.11 0.88 5.49
C LEU A 93 13.05 1.84 6.23
N PRO A 94 14.34 1.91 5.84
CA PRO A 94 15.29 2.81 6.49
C PRO A 94 14.90 4.28 6.35
N ALA A 95 15.35 5.11 7.30
CA ALA A 95 15.18 6.55 7.19
C ALA A 95 15.78 7.11 5.90
N HIS A 96 15.18 8.17 5.36
CA HIS A 96 15.61 8.84 4.13
C HIS A 96 15.68 7.91 2.90
N SER A 97 14.82 6.90 2.85
CA SER A 97 14.75 5.96 1.74
C SER A 97 13.33 5.86 1.17
N TYR A 98 13.24 5.30 -0.03
CA TYR A 98 11.97 5.00 -0.69
C TYR A 98 11.83 3.50 -0.86
N GLY A 99 10.63 2.99 -0.61
CA GLY A 99 10.29 1.60 -0.87
C GLY A 99 9.36 1.46 -2.07
N LEU A 100 9.50 0.35 -2.77
CA LEU A 100 8.59 -0.08 -3.83
C LEU A 100 8.01 -1.42 -3.43
N GLY A 101 6.74 -1.41 -3.06
CA GLY A 101 5.99 -2.60 -2.69
C GLY A 101 5.02 -3.03 -3.76
N VAL A 102 4.57 -4.26 -3.65
CA VAL A 102 3.51 -4.81 -4.50
C VAL A 102 2.25 -4.97 -3.67
N ALA A 103 1.12 -4.53 -4.18
CA ALA A 103 -0.15 -4.73 -3.51
C ALA A 103 -0.52 -6.21 -3.47
N LEU A 104 -1.13 -6.63 -2.38
CA LEU A 104 -1.71 -7.97 -2.25
C LEU A 104 -2.89 -8.14 -3.18
N GLU A 105 -3.72 -7.11 -3.30
CA GLU A 105 -4.90 -7.09 -4.13
C GLU A 105 -4.53 -6.96 -5.61
N LYS A 106 -5.28 -7.69 -6.44
CA LYS A 106 -5.33 -7.47 -7.88
C LYS A 106 -6.53 -6.62 -8.21
N MET A 107 -6.32 -5.59 -9.02
CA MET A 107 -7.36 -4.66 -9.41
C MET A 107 -7.67 -4.79 -10.90
N LYS A 108 -8.96 -4.86 -11.20
CA LYS A 108 -9.48 -4.86 -12.56
C LYS A 108 -10.49 -3.71 -12.69
N VAL A 109 -9.94 -2.52 -12.93
CA VAL A 109 -10.76 -1.30 -13.01
C VAL A 109 -11.55 -1.29 -14.31
N PRO A 110 -12.88 -1.01 -14.27
CA PRO A 110 -13.68 -0.86 -15.46
C PRO A 110 -13.17 0.27 -16.37
N GLU A 111 -13.37 0.15 -17.68
CA GLU A 111 -12.87 1.10 -18.67
C GLU A 111 -13.40 2.53 -18.50
N ASN A 112 -14.60 2.66 -17.96
CA ASN A 112 -15.25 3.96 -17.71
C ASN A 112 -14.92 4.57 -16.33
N ILE A 113 -13.97 3.99 -15.60
CA ILE A 113 -13.56 4.43 -14.26
C ILE A 113 -12.09 4.76 -14.25
N THR A 114 -11.76 5.90 -13.64
CA THR A 114 -10.39 6.27 -13.33
C THR A 114 -10.14 6.09 -11.84
N ALA A 115 -9.06 5.39 -11.52
CA ALA A 115 -8.59 5.24 -10.15
C ALA A 115 -7.33 6.09 -9.94
N VAL A 116 -7.27 6.78 -8.82
CA VAL A 116 -6.09 7.52 -8.38
C VAL A 116 -5.56 6.84 -7.13
N SER A 117 -4.28 6.48 -7.13
CA SER A 117 -3.63 5.88 -5.97
C SER A 117 -2.57 6.81 -5.40
N TYR A 118 -2.43 6.77 -4.07
CA TYR A 118 -1.39 7.49 -3.35
C TYR A 118 -1.04 6.72 -2.08
N THR A 119 0.21 6.83 -1.65
CA THR A 119 0.69 6.14 -0.46
C THR A 119 0.61 7.02 0.79
N HIS A 120 0.59 8.32 0.63
CA HIS A 120 0.60 9.25 1.74
C HIS A 120 -0.12 10.53 1.39
N LEU A 121 -1.29 10.70 1.97
CA LEU A 121 -2.08 11.91 1.84
C LEU A 121 -1.97 12.77 3.11
N THR A 122 -0.77 13.06 3.55
CA THR A 122 -0.57 14.16 4.48
C THR A 122 -0.54 15.44 3.70
N LEU A 123 -1.58 16.18 3.87
CA LEU A 123 -1.62 17.54 3.34
C LEU A 123 -0.51 18.37 3.99
N PRO A 124 0.17 19.20 3.21
CA PRO A 124 1.17 20.13 3.75
C PRO A 124 0.59 21.05 4.84
N THR A 125 -0.71 21.22 4.84
CA THR A 125 -1.47 21.96 5.86
C THR A 125 -1.48 21.30 7.24
N SER A 126 -1.06 20.07 7.35
CA SER A 126 -0.92 19.37 8.64
C SER A 126 0.39 19.70 9.35
N TYR A 127 1.24 20.50 8.76
CA TYR A 127 2.41 20.99 9.46
C TYR A 127 1.98 21.97 10.55
N PRO A 128 2.31 21.65 11.81
CA PRO A 128 2.27 22.67 12.82
C PRO A 128 3.24 23.76 12.40
N VAL A 129 2.70 24.86 12.14
CA VAL A 129 3.51 26.04 11.87
C VAL A 129 4.22 26.41 13.15
#